data_c8a752227753ff940562b2c62ebd3e4c
#
_entry.id   c8a752227753ff940562b2c62ebd3e4c
#
_cell.length_a   1.000
_cell.length_b   1.000
_cell.length_c   1.000
_cell.angle_alpha   90.00
_cell.angle_beta   90.00
_cell.angle_gamma   90.00
#
_symmetry.space_group_name_H-M   'P 1'
#
loop_
_entity.id
_entity.type
_entity.pdbx_description
1 polymer ?
#
loop_
_entity_poly.entity_id
_entity_poly.type
_entity_poly.pdbx_seq_one_letter_code
_entity_poly.pdbx_strand_id
1 'polypeptide(L)'
;MKKQIIAATALMLAISSTAYASDNINIFVNGNALNTGAFIMNDSTYIPLRAVSEALGSNVNWDGNTRSVYIDSDEDTVTAQVIENASSSVVAIVGNYKPEYMTGTVSNYNELTAHGTGVVIKSGGIILTNAHVVSDIDNITVVFSDGESYAGQVQAIDKDSDLALVKVGRLGLKPISFAQSDSIFAGQSVVAIGTPLSLSMRNSASKGIVSGLNVSAPSAYYPLIQTDAAINAGNSGGPLLNMKGQL
;
A
#
# COMPACT_ATOMS: atom_id res chain seq x y z
N MET A 1 40.57 69.35 -12.79
CA MET A 1 39.72 68.43 -12.00
C MET A 1 39.94 67.02 -12.55
N LYS A 2 40.82 66.24 -11.95
CA LYS A 2 41.13 64.85 -12.37
C LYS A 2 40.22 63.89 -11.64
N LYS A 3 39.38 63.13 -12.37
CA LYS A 3 38.60 62.04 -11.81
C LYS A 3 39.51 60.82 -11.66
N GLN A 4 39.72 60.41 -10.44
CA GLN A 4 40.37 59.13 -10.13
C GLN A 4 39.33 58.02 -10.29
N ILE A 5 39.61 57.08 -11.19
CA ILE A 5 38.89 55.83 -11.36
C ILE A 5 39.53 54.84 -10.37
N ILE A 6 38.78 54.45 -9.31
CA ILE A 6 39.19 53.37 -8.44
C ILE A 6 38.75 52.06 -9.12
N ALA A 7 39.73 51.34 -9.59
CA ALA A 7 39.48 49.97 -10.08
C ALA A 7 39.42 49.05 -8.86
N ALA A 8 38.21 48.55 -8.56
CA ALA A 8 38.00 47.49 -7.59
C ALA A 8 38.38 46.13 -8.24
N THR A 9 39.56 45.65 -7.90
CA THR A 9 39.97 44.29 -8.24
C THR A 9 39.22 43.33 -7.36
N ALA A 10 38.20 42.69 -7.92
CA ALA A 10 37.53 41.58 -7.29
C ALA A 10 38.45 40.37 -7.30
N LEU A 11 39.03 40.06 -6.16
CA LEU A 11 39.77 38.82 -5.93
C LEU A 11 38.77 37.65 -5.89
N MET A 12 38.55 37.01 -7.02
CA MET A 12 37.86 35.73 -7.09
C MET A 12 38.77 34.69 -6.42
N LEU A 13 38.47 34.34 -5.15
CA LEU A 13 38.95 33.11 -4.57
C LEU A 13 38.26 31.96 -5.33
N ALA A 14 38.95 31.38 -6.32
CA ALA A 14 38.60 30.10 -6.84
C ALA A 14 38.78 29.06 -5.74
N ILE A 15 37.71 28.74 -5.05
CA ILE A 15 37.64 27.51 -4.25
C ILE A 15 37.72 26.40 -5.27
N SER A 16 38.93 25.87 -5.53
CA SER A 16 39.09 24.62 -6.24
C SER A 16 38.39 23.55 -5.42
N SER A 17 37.12 23.29 -5.74
CA SER A 17 36.50 22.04 -5.36
C SER A 17 37.33 20.95 -6.04
N THR A 18 38.27 20.38 -5.30
CA THR A 18 38.82 19.09 -5.69
C THR A 18 37.62 18.13 -5.73
N ALA A 19 37.09 17.95 -6.94
CA ALA A 19 36.21 16.83 -7.19
C ALA A 19 37.06 15.59 -6.94
N TYR A 20 36.97 15.04 -5.74
CA TYR A 20 37.45 13.69 -5.49
C TYR A 20 36.70 12.79 -6.45
N ALA A 21 37.46 12.04 -7.27
CA ALA A 21 36.89 10.98 -8.07
C ALA A 21 35.99 10.16 -7.14
N SER A 22 34.72 10.06 -7.45
CA SER A 22 33.80 9.25 -6.67
C SER A 22 34.24 7.80 -6.87
N ASP A 23 34.97 7.25 -5.90
CA ASP A 23 34.95 5.82 -5.73
C ASP A 23 33.46 5.47 -5.65
N ASN A 24 32.99 4.56 -6.53
CA ASN A 24 31.58 4.19 -6.56
C ASN A 24 31.20 3.57 -5.22
N ILE A 25 30.75 4.41 -4.30
CA ILE A 25 30.26 3.97 -2.99
C ILE A 25 28.86 3.41 -3.20
N ASN A 26 28.75 2.09 -3.09
CA ASN A 26 27.45 1.43 -3.15
C ASN A 26 26.77 1.55 -1.79
N ILE A 27 25.56 2.11 -1.78
CA ILE A 27 24.75 2.26 -0.57
C ILE A 27 23.63 1.25 -0.64
N PHE A 28 23.46 0.50 0.43
CA PHE A 28 22.36 -0.44 0.59
C PHE A 28 21.55 -0.07 1.83
N VAL A 29 20.24 0.02 1.68
CA VAL A 29 19.29 0.23 2.78
C VAL A 29 18.38 -1.00 2.82
N ASN A 30 18.38 -1.71 3.94
CA ASN A 30 17.61 -2.97 4.11
C ASN A 30 17.86 -3.97 2.98
N GLY A 31 19.14 -4.10 2.52
CA GLY A 31 19.55 -4.99 1.45
C GLY A 31 19.27 -4.50 0.02
N ASN A 32 18.56 -3.39 -0.16
CA ASN A 32 18.26 -2.80 -1.46
C ASN A 32 19.28 -1.72 -1.81
N ALA A 33 19.79 -1.75 -3.04
CA ALA A 33 20.70 -0.74 -3.54
C ALA A 33 19.98 0.62 -3.62
N LEU A 34 20.58 1.64 -3.02
CA LEU A 34 20.09 3.02 -3.07
C LEU A 34 20.84 3.78 -4.16
N ASN A 35 20.11 4.21 -5.20
CA ASN A 35 20.70 4.99 -6.29
C ASN A 35 20.86 6.46 -5.89
N THR A 36 21.90 6.74 -5.13
CA THR A 36 22.25 8.11 -4.70
C THR A 36 23.77 8.25 -4.64
N GLY A 37 24.27 9.49 -4.82
CA GLY A 37 25.70 9.77 -4.69
C GLY A 37 26.15 9.78 -3.21
N ALA A 38 27.37 9.31 -2.98
CA ALA A 38 28.06 9.47 -1.69
C ALA A 38 29.50 9.93 -1.95
N PHE A 39 30.10 10.56 -0.96
CA PHE A 39 31.51 10.94 -1.03
C PHE A 39 32.16 10.82 0.36
N ILE A 40 33.48 10.63 0.38
CA ILE A 40 34.26 10.57 1.60
C ILE A 40 35.00 11.91 1.77
N MET A 41 34.93 12.47 2.96
CA MET A 41 35.68 13.67 3.37
C MET A 41 36.12 13.54 4.82
N ASN A 42 37.40 13.71 5.08
CA ASN A 42 37.98 13.56 6.43
C ASN A 42 37.63 12.24 7.10
N ASP A 43 37.79 11.11 6.38
CA ASP A 43 37.46 9.74 6.81
C ASP A 43 36.01 9.52 7.21
N SER A 44 35.11 10.44 6.82
CA SER A 44 33.67 10.32 7.05
C SER A 44 32.93 10.21 5.71
N THR A 45 31.98 9.28 5.63
CA THR A 45 31.12 9.11 4.46
C THR A 45 29.92 10.05 4.54
N TYR A 46 29.76 10.87 3.53
CA TYR A 46 28.60 11.78 3.39
C TYR A 46 27.63 11.22 2.37
N ILE A 47 26.36 11.14 2.79
CA ILE A 47 25.27 10.60 1.98
C ILE A 47 24.11 11.60 2.03
N PRO A 48 23.34 11.79 0.93
CA PRO A 48 22.15 12.62 0.95
C PRO A 48 21.15 12.13 1.98
N LEU A 49 20.96 12.91 3.04
CA LEU A 49 20.13 12.57 4.20
C LEU A 49 18.70 12.16 3.78
N ARG A 50 18.10 12.95 2.88
CA ARG A 50 16.75 12.67 2.39
C ARG A 50 16.66 11.27 1.78
N ALA A 51 17.58 10.92 0.88
CA ALA A 51 17.54 9.63 0.17
C ALA A 51 17.62 8.43 1.14
N VAL A 52 18.45 8.53 2.17
CA VAL A 52 18.57 7.48 3.20
C VAL A 52 17.34 7.42 4.09
N SER A 53 16.85 8.58 4.56
CA SER A 53 15.70 8.64 5.45
C SER A 53 14.41 8.15 4.77
N GLU A 54 14.18 8.56 3.52
CA GLU A 54 13.02 8.09 2.74
C GLU A 54 13.13 6.59 2.42
N ALA A 55 14.33 6.07 2.16
CA ALA A 55 14.53 4.64 1.98
C ALA A 55 14.31 3.82 3.26
N LEU A 56 14.43 4.45 4.42
CA LEU A 56 14.09 3.89 5.73
C LEU A 56 12.62 4.12 6.12
N GLY A 57 11.81 4.73 5.23
CA GLY A 57 10.40 4.97 5.46
C GLY A 57 10.08 6.23 6.26
N SER A 58 11.05 7.16 6.36
CA SER A 58 10.87 8.43 7.08
C SER A 58 10.55 9.57 6.11
N ASN A 59 9.70 10.52 6.56
CA ASN A 59 9.49 11.79 5.85
C ASN A 59 10.61 12.79 6.22
N VAL A 60 11.09 13.55 5.23
CA VAL A 60 12.11 14.56 5.44
C VAL A 60 11.61 15.93 5.00
N ASN A 61 11.45 16.83 5.96
CA ASN A 61 11.03 18.20 5.73
C ASN A 61 12.17 19.18 6.04
N TRP A 62 12.32 20.20 5.19
CA TRP A 62 13.26 21.29 5.38
C TRP A 62 12.50 22.57 5.73
N ASP A 63 12.81 23.19 6.86
CA ASP A 63 12.35 24.53 7.21
C ASP A 63 13.45 25.54 6.90
N GLY A 64 13.26 26.33 5.88
CA GLY A 64 14.20 27.37 5.45
C GLY A 64 14.30 28.55 6.42
N ASN A 65 13.27 28.80 7.26
CA ASN A 65 13.28 29.91 8.24
C ASN A 65 14.16 29.58 9.45
N THR A 66 14.02 28.36 9.95
CA THR A 66 14.81 27.88 11.10
C THR A 66 16.10 27.18 10.66
N ARG A 67 16.28 26.94 9.36
CA ARG A 67 17.38 26.15 8.77
C ARG A 67 17.49 24.77 9.40
N SER A 68 16.34 24.14 9.64
CA SER A 68 16.24 22.84 10.30
C SER A 68 15.72 21.77 9.36
N VAL A 69 16.29 20.57 9.49
CA VAL A 69 15.75 19.36 8.85
C VAL A 69 14.95 18.58 9.89
N TYR A 70 13.72 18.28 9.56
CA TYR A 70 12.86 17.41 10.36
C TYR A 70 12.78 16.06 9.66
N ILE A 71 13.10 14.99 10.40
CA ILE A 71 12.94 13.60 9.94
C ILE A 71 11.87 12.99 10.82
N ASP A 72 10.76 12.64 10.19
CA ASP A 72 9.61 12.08 10.86
C ASP A 72 9.44 10.63 10.43
N SER A 73 9.63 9.70 11.36
CA SER A 73 9.47 8.27 11.19
C SER A 73 8.31 7.74 12.04
N ASP A 74 7.31 8.60 12.32
CA ASP A 74 6.13 8.18 13.06
C ASP A 74 5.40 7.07 12.30
N GLU A 75 5.30 5.93 12.95
CA GLU A 75 4.64 4.73 12.41
C GLU A 75 3.16 4.99 12.09
N ASP A 76 2.52 5.91 12.80
CA ASP A 76 1.12 6.30 12.56
C ASP A 76 1.00 7.09 11.25
N THR A 77 1.93 8.00 10.97
CA THR A 77 2.01 8.74 9.71
C THR A 77 2.20 7.80 8.53
N VAL A 78 3.13 6.84 8.64
CA VAL A 78 3.36 5.83 7.59
C VAL A 78 2.11 4.97 7.39
N THR A 79 1.48 4.55 8.49
CA THR A 79 0.22 3.77 8.44
C THR A 79 -0.88 4.54 7.73
N ALA A 80 -1.09 5.82 8.06
CA ALA A 80 -2.09 6.67 7.40
C ALA A 80 -1.83 6.81 5.91
N GLN A 81 -0.57 6.98 5.49
CA GLN A 81 -0.18 7.06 4.09
C GLN A 81 -0.44 5.74 3.33
N VAL A 82 -0.16 4.59 3.96
CA VAL A 82 -0.47 3.27 3.37
C VAL A 82 -1.96 3.14 3.11
N ILE A 83 -2.79 3.49 4.10
CA ILE A 83 -4.26 3.44 3.99
C ILE A 83 -4.75 4.39 2.88
N GLU A 84 -4.33 5.65 2.89
CA GLU A 84 -4.72 6.65 1.90
C GLU A 84 -4.35 6.20 0.49
N ASN A 85 -3.10 5.77 0.28
CA ASN A 85 -2.60 5.35 -1.01
C ASN A 85 -3.28 4.08 -1.55
N ALA A 86 -3.67 3.15 -0.69
CA ALA A 86 -4.30 1.90 -1.06
C ALA A 86 -5.82 2.03 -1.24
N SER A 87 -6.47 2.98 -0.57
CA SER A 87 -7.93 3.12 -0.55
C SER A 87 -8.58 3.17 -1.92
N SER A 88 -7.95 3.81 -2.91
CA SER A 88 -8.45 3.86 -4.30
C SER A 88 -8.37 2.51 -5.03
N SER A 89 -7.58 1.57 -4.53
CA SER A 89 -7.42 0.23 -5.07
C SER A 89 -8.29 -0.81 -4.35
N VAL A 90 -8.94 -0.42 -3.24
CA VAL A 90 -9.82 -1.31 -2.45
C VAL A 90 -11.27 -0.98 -2.76
N VAL A 91 -12.08 -2.00 -2.97
CA VAL A 91 -13.48 -1.88 -3.34
C VAL A 91 -14.36 -2.74 -2.46
N ALA A 92 -15.60 -2.32 -2.24
CA ALA A 92 -16.62 -3.17 -1.66
C ALA A 92 -17.29 -3.99 -2.78
N ILE A 93 -17.56 -5.25 -2.51
CA ILE A 93 -18.33 -6.14 -3.39
C ILE A 93 -19.64 -6.45 -2.71
N VAL A 94 -20.75 -6.21 -3.39
CA VAL A 94 -22.11 -6.41 -2.88
C VAL A 94 -22.89 -7.25 -3.88
N GLY A 95 -23.75 -8.11 -3.38
CA GLY A 95 -24.66 -8.88 -4.21
C GLY A 95 -25.81 -9.46 -3.39
N ASN A 96 -26.81 -9.98 -4.08
CA ASN A 96 -27.91 -10.66 -3.43
C ASN A 96 -27.56 -12.14 -3.28
N TYR A 97 -27.86 -12.75 -2.15
CA TYR A 97 -27.73 -14.20 -2.00
C TYR A 97 -28.60 -14.91 -3.05
N LYS A 98 -28.07 -15.95 -3.66
CA LYS A 98 -28.82 -16.82 -4.55
C LYS A 98 -29.96 -17.52 -3.79
N PRO A 99 -31.11 -17.75 -4.40
CA PRO A 99 -32.27 -18.36 -3.74
C PRO A 99 -31.97 -19.68 -3.01
N GLU A 100 -31.09 -20.51 -3.56
CA GLU A 100 -30.68 -21.79 -2.97
C GLU A 100 -29.94 -21.68 -1.63
N TYR A 101 -29.36 -20.50 -1.34
CA TYR A 101 -28.66 -20.24 -0.07
C TYR A 101 -29.52 -19.50 0.96
N MET A 102 -30.77 -19.17 0.61
CA MET A 102 -31.72 -18.55 1.51
C MET A 102 -32.37 -19.60 2.39
N THR A 103 -31.87 -19.78 3.60
CA THR A 103 -32.47 -20.70 4.58
C THR A 103 -33.39 -19.92 5.51
N GLY A 104 -34.73 -20.10 5.34
CA GLY A 104 -35.73 -19.55 6.25
C GLY A 104 -36.56 -18.39 5.69
N THR A 105 -37.53 -17.93 6.51
CA THR A 105 -38.37 -16.76 6.18
C THR A 105 -37.53 -15.49 6.43
N VAL A 106 -37.08 -14.86 5.36
CA VAL A 106 -36.31 -13.61 5.44
C VAL A 106 -37.24 -12.51 5.87
N SER A 107 -37.00 -11.94 7.05
CA SER A 107 -37.84 -10.90 7.63
C SER A 107 -37.39 -9.46 7.29
N ASN A 108 -36.14 -9.26 6.78
CA ASN A 108 -35.61 -7.96 6.47
C ASN A 108 -34.79 -7.95 5.16
N TYR A 109 -34.91 -6.90 4.37
CA TYR A 109 -34.15 -6.68 3.13
C TYR A 109 -32.63 -6.72 3.33
N ASN A 110 -32.12 -6.37 4.49
CA ASN A 110 -30.68 -6.37 4.82
C ASN A 110 -30.09 -7.79 4.91
N GLU A 111 -30.92 -8.80 5.17
CA GLU A 111 -30.49 -10.21 5.26
C GLU A 111 -30.31 -10.85 3.88
N LEU A 112 -30.79 -10.18 2.82
CA LEU A 112 -30.70 -10.64 1.42
C LEU A 112 -29.41 -10.19 0.73
N THR A 113 -28.63 -9.30 1.35
CA THR A 113 -27.47 -8.69 0.73
C THR A 113 -26.20 -9.15 1.40
N ALA A 114 -25.38 -9.88 0.65
CA ALA A 114 -24.01 -10.19 1.08
C ALA A 114 -23.06 -9.06 0.66
N HIS A 115 -22.01 -8.86 1.43
CA HIS A 115 -20.94 -7.97 1.08
C HIS A 115 -19.58 -8.54 1.47
N GLY A 116 -18.56 -8.11 0.72
CA GLY A 116 -17.17 -8.41 0.95
C GLY A 116 -16.30 -7.30 0.39
N THR A 117 -15.04 -7.58 0.27
CA THR A 117 -14.04 -6.64 -0.22
C THR A 117 -13.32 -7.22 -1.44
N GLY A 118 -12.76 -6.36 -2.27
CA GLY A 118 -11.92 -6.76 -3.39
C GLY A 118 -10.79 -5.76 -3.59
N VAL A 119 -9.80 -6.16 -4.38
CA VAL A 119 -8.59 -5.37 -4.66
C VAL A 119 -8.40 -5.23 -6.15
N VAL A 120 -8.23 -4.01 -6.64
CA VAL A 120 -7.89 -3.74 -8.04
C VAL A 120 -6.48 -4.23 -8.32
N ILE A 121 -6.33 -5.17 -9.26
CA ILE A 121 -5.03 -5.72 -9.67
C ILE A 121 -4.61 -5.35 -11.10
N LYS A 122 -5.54 -4.80 -11.91
CA LYS A 122 -5.23 -4.25 -13.25
C LYS A 122 -6.03 -2.99 -13.51
N SER A 123 -5.39 -2.00 -14.14
CA SER A 123 -6.01 -0.72 -14.51
C SER A 123 -7.21 -0.85 -15.44
N GLY A 124 -7.30 -1.95 -16.17
CA GLY A 124 -8.43 -2.31 -17.02
C GLY A 124 -9.66 -2.84 -16.27
N GLY A 125 -9.72 -2.76 -14.95
CA GLY A 125 -10.92 -3.15 -14.18
C GLY A 125 -10.96 -4.62 -13.78
N ILE A 126 -9.82 -5.25 -13.49
CA ILE A 126 -9.76 -6.58 -12.89
C ILE A 126 -9.56 -6.43 -11.37
N ILE A 127 -10.44 -7.08 -10.63
CA ILE A 127 -10.50 -7.07 -9.17
C ILE A 127 -10.26 -8.49 -8.69
N LEU A 128 -9.36 -8.66 -7.74
CA LEU A 128 -9.12 -9.89 -7.00
C LEU A 128 -9.98 -9.86 -5.73
N THR A 129 -10.61 -10.99 -5.41
CA THR A 129 -11.37 -11.20 -4.18
C THR A 129 -11.35 -12.67 -3.80
N ASN A 130 -11.97 -13.04 -2.68
CA ASN A 130 -12.16 -14.45 -2.35
C ASN A 130 -13.30 -15.09 -3.15
N ALA A 131 -13.18 -16.39 -3.43
CA ALA A 131 -14.21 -17.15 -4.16
C ALA A 131 -15.53 -17.18 -3.38
N HIS A 132 -15.49 -17.38 -2.06
CA HIS A 132 -16.69 -17.41 -1.23
C HIS A 132 -17.44 -16.07 -1.20
N VAL A 133 -16.79 -14.94 -1.50
CA VAL A 133 -17.46 -13.62 -1.57
C VAL A 133 -18.40 -13.55 -2.77
N VAL A 134 -18.08 -14.24 -3.88
CA VAL A 134 -18.82 -14.10 -5.15
C VAL A 134 -19.56 -15.38 -5.59
N SER A 135 -19.28 -16.52 -4.95
CA SER A 135 -19.88 -17.81 -5.38
C SER A 135 -21.37 -17.89 -5.13
N ASP A 136 -21.82 -17.33 -4.00
CA ASP A 136 -23.17 -17.54 -3.49
C ASP A 136 -24.09 -16.33 -3.69
N ILE A 137 -23.62 -15.36 -4.48
CA ILE A 137 -24.36 -14.13 -4.79
C ILE A 137 -24.58 -13.93 -6.28
N ASP A 138 -25.66 -13.22 -6.59
CA ASP A 138 -26.02 -12.71 -7.91
C ASP A 138 -26.01 -11.18 -7.93
N ASN A 139 -26.10 -10.59 -9.13
CA ASN A 139 -26.17 -9.14 -9.33
C ASN A 139 -25.00 -8.39 -8.64
N ILE A 140 -23.80 -8.89 -8.87
CA ILE A 140 -22.60 -8.31 -8.26
C ILE A 140 -22.47 -6.84 -8.63
N THR A 141 -22.38 -6.01 -7.62
CA THR A 141 -22.08 -4.58 -7.72
C THR A 141 -20.77 -4.29 -6.98
N VAL A 142 -19.86 -3.62 -7.66
CA VAL A 142 -18.58 -3.18 -7.09
C VAL A 142 -18.66 -1.71 -6.79
N VAL A 143 -18.44 -1.34 -5.52
CA VAL A 143 -18.49 0.05 -5.03
C VAL A 143 -17.09 0.52 -4.72
N PHE A 144 -16.66 1.59 -5.36
CA PHE A 144 -15.33 2.19 -5.21
C PHE A 144 -15.27 3.17 -4.02
N SER A 145 -14.05 3.58 -3.66
CA SER A 145 -13.81 4.53 -2.56
C SER A 145 -14.46 5.90 -2.78
N ASP A 146 -14.58 6.34 -4.04
CA ASP A 146 -15.25 7.60 -4.43
C ASP A 146 -16.80 7.50 -4.40
N GLY A 147 -17.35 6.31 -4.12
CA GLY A 147 -18.78 6.04 -4.07
C GLY A 147 -19.41 5.62 -5.40
N GLU A 148 -18.65 5.67 -6.51
CA GLU A 148 -19.14 5.15 -7.77
C GLU A 148 -19.31 3.62 -7.73
N SER A 149 -20.31 3.12 -8.41
CA SER A 149 -20.62 1.68 -8.46
C SER A 149 -20.74 1.18 -9.89
N TYR A 150 -20.28 -0.03 -10.11
CA TYR A 150 -20.27 -0.70 -11.42
C TYR A 150 -20.75 -2.16 -11.28
N ALA A 151 -21.46 -2.65 -12.29
CA ALA A 151 -21.78 -4.07 -12.36
C ALA A 151 -20.51 -4.90 -12.49
N GLY A 152 -20.37 -5.92 -11.65
CA GLY A 152 -19.27 -6.87 -11.66
C GLY A 152 -19.64 -8.15 -12.41
N GLN A 153 -18.70 -8.69 -13.17
CA GLN A 153 -18.82 -9.99 -13.82
C GLN A 153 -17.69 -10.90 -13.35
N VAL A 154 -18.03 -12.04 -12.77
CA VAL A 154 -17.05 -13.06 -12.39
C VAL A 154 -16.40 -13.61 -13.66
N GLN A 155 -15.07 -13.47 -13.76
CA GLN A 155 -14.30 -13.99 -14.89
C GLN A 155 -13.67 -15.36 -14.60
N ALA A 156 -13.26 -15.57 -13.36
CA ALA A 156 -12.65 -16.82 -12.92
C ALA A 156 -12.93 -17.03 -11.44
N ILE A 157 -13.08 -18.29 -11.05
CA ILE A 157 -13.16 -18.74 -9.65
C ILE A 157 -12.26 -19.94 -9.50
N ASP A 158 -11.43 -19.92 -8.49
CA ASP A 158 -10.69 -21.06 -7.97
C ASP A 158 -11.16 -21.31 -6.53
N LYS A 159 -11.97 -22.35 -6.34
CA LYS A 159 -12.54 -22.69 -5.03
C LYS A 159 -11.52 -23.32 -4.09
N ASP A 160 -10.51 -23.97 -4.64
CA ASP A 160 -9.49 -24.65 -3.83
C ASP A 160 -8.59 -23.63 -3.14
N SER A 161 -8.19 -22.57 -3.86
CA SER A 161 -7.41 -21.47 -3.30
C SER A 161 -8.27 -20.35 -2.69
N ASP A 162 -9.59 -20.45 -2.78
CA ASP A 162 -10.57 -19.43 -2.38
C ASP A 162 -10.29 -18.05 -3.05
N LEU A 163 -9.99 -18.05 -4.35
CA LEU A 163 -9.72 -16.84 -5.12
C LEU A 163 -10.73 -16.67 -6.26
N ALA A 164 -11.06 -15.42 -6.57
CA ALA A 164 -11.88 -15.06 -7.71
C ALA A 164 -11.43 -13.77 -8.37
N LEU A 165 -11.67 -13.67 -9.69
CA LEU A 165 -11.49 -12.47 -10.48
C LEU A 165 -12.83 -11.91 -10.90
N VAL A 166 -13.05 -10.63 -10.61
CA VAL A 166 -14.24 -9.87 -11.02
C VAL A 166 -13.83 -8.79 -11.99
N LYS A 167 -14.53 -8.68 -13.09
CA LYS A 167 -14.38 -7.64 -14.12
C LYS A 167 -15.42 -6.56 -13.94
N VAL A 168 -14.99 -5.29 -14.02
CA VAL A 168 -15.87 -4.11 -14.10
C VAL A 168 -15.59 -3.30 -15.35
N GLY A 169 -16.56 -2.49 -15.78
CA GLY A 169 -16.43 -1.61 -16.94
C GLY A 169 -15.67 -0.30 -16.69
N ARG A 170 -15.08 -0.12 -15.50
CA ARG A 170 -14.30 1.07 -15.14
C ARG A 170 -12.85 0.94 -15.60
N LEU A 171 -12.33 1.97 -16.26
CA LEU A 171 -10.95 2.05 -16.74
C LEU A 171 -10.16 3.06 -15.93
N GLY A 172 -8.82 3.04 -16.09
CA GLY A 172 -7.94 4.00 -15.44
C GLY A 172 -7.78 3.77 -13.93
N LEU A 173 -8.14 2.59 -13.45
CA LEU A 173 -8.00 2.23 -12.04
C LEU A 173 -6.53 2.13 -11.64
N LYS A 174 -6.23 2.42 -10.37
CA LYS A 174 -4.91 2.26 -9.76
C LYS A 174 -4.79 0.82 -9.23
N PRO A 175 -3.95 -0.05 -9.83
CA PRO A 175 -3.73 -1.37 -9.29
C PRO A 175 -2.91 -1.32 -8.01
N ILE A 176 -3.17 -2.25 -7.09
CA ILE A 176 -2.28 -2.51 -5.96
C ILE A 176 -0.97 -3.15 -6.47
N SER A 177 0.14 -2.88 -5.82
CA SER A 177 1.39 -3.60 -6.07
C SER A 177 1.51 -4.82 -5.17
N PHE A 178 2.20 -5.86 -5.66
CA PHE A 178 2.43 -7.08 -4.90
C PHE A 178 3.80 -7.05 -4.23
N ALA A 179 3.86 -7.54 -2.99
CA ALA A 179 5.11 -7.82 -2.29
C ALA A 179 5.76 -9.10 -2.85
N GLN A 180 7.05 -9.25 -2.62
CA GLN A 180 7.72 -10.53 -2.88
C GLN A 180 7.49 -11.48 -1.71
N SER A 181 7.07 -12.72 -1.99
CA SER A 181 6.69 -13.69 -0.96
C SER A 181 7.84 -14.04 0.01
N ASP A 182 9.08 -13.97 -0.45
CA ASP A 182 10.28 -14.22 0.35
C ASP A 182 10.69 -13.03 1.25
N SER A 183 10.02 -11.88 1.09
CA SER A 183 10.26 -10.67 1.89
C SER A 183 9.37 -10.58 3.13
N ILE A 184 8.48 -11.54 3.35
CA ILE A 184 7.53 -11.54 4.46
C ILE A 184 8.15 -12.25 5.67
N PHE A 185 8.05 -11.65 6.85
CA PHE A 185 8.57 -12.20 8.10
C PHE A 185 7.63 -11.97 9.29
N ALA A 186 7.71 -12.86 10.29
CA ALA A 186 6.95 -12.72 11.53
C ALA A 186 7.41 -11.47 12.29
N GLY A 187 6.44 -10.72 12.84
CA GLY A 187 6.68 -9.41 13.47
C GLY A 187 6.63 -8.22 12.51
N GLN A 188 6.50 -8.44 11.21
CA GLN A 188 6.33 -7.36 10.23
C GLN A 188 4.98 -6.66 10.44
N SER A 189 5.00 -5.31 10.55
CA SER A 189 3.77 -4.51 10.61
C SER A 189 2.96 -4.64 9.32
N VAL A 190 1.65 -4.81 9.46
CA VAL A 190 0.71 -4.95 8.36
C VAL A 190 -0.58 -4.18 8.62
N VAL A 191 -1.27 -3.82 7.53
CA VAL A 191 -2.58 -3.15 7.55
C VAL A 191 -3.56 -3.96 6.72
N ALA A 192 -4.65 -4.38 7.33
CA ALA A 192 -5.79 -4.94 6.63
C ALA A 192 -6.79 -3.83 6.29
N ILE A 193 -7.29 -3.80 5.05
CA ILE A 193 -8.30 -2.84 4.61
C ILE A 193 -9.51 -3.60 4.07
N GLY A 194 -10.71 -3.18 4.47
CA GLY A 194 -11.92 -3.85 4.03
C GLY A 194 -13.20 -3.06 4.25
N THR A 195 -14.34 -3.77 4.11
CA THR A 195 -15.69 -3.25 4.29
C THR A 195 -16.39 -4.06 5.39
N PRO A 196 -16.00 -3.91 6.67
CA PRO A 196 -16.59 -4.69 7.75
C PRO A 196 -18.04 -4.27 8.00
N LEU A 197 -18.89 -5.24 8.27
CA LEU A 197 -20.26 -5.09 8.77
C LEU A 197 -21.24 -4.34 7.86
N SER A 198 -20.85 -3.28 7.16
CA SER A 198 -21.74 -2.53 6.25
C SER A 198 -20.97 -1.70 5.24
N LEU A 199 -21.63 -1.32 4.12
CA LEU A 199 -21.07 -0.44 3.09
C LEU A 199 -20.67 0.96 3.61
N SER A 200 -21.28 1.42 4.69
CA SER A 200 -20.90 2.69 5.32
C SER A 200 -19.51 2.63 5.97
N MET A 201 -19.02 1.43 6.24
CA MET A 201 -17.70 1.17 6.82
C MET A 201 -16.64 0.75 5.77
N ARG A 202 -16.93 0.96 4.47
CA ARG A 202 -15.95 0.65 3.42
C ARG A 202 -14.64 1.40 3.65
N ASN A 203 -13.51 0.78 3.26
CA ASN A 203 -12.16 1.28 3.51
C ASN A 203 -11.80 1.41 4.99
N SER A 204 -12.49 0.68 5.88
CA SER A 204 -12.01 0.54 7.27
C SER A 204 -10.69 -0.19 7.28
N ALA A 205 -9.77 0.29 8.10
CA ALA A 205 -8.45 -0.30 8.23
C ALA A 205 -8.20 -0.76 9.66
N SER A 206 -7.47 -1.85 9.80
CA SER A 206 -6.91 -2.34 11.07
C SER A 206 -5.43 -2.62 10.90
N LYS A 207 -4.63 -2.29 11.91
CA LYS A 207 -3.19 -2.53 11.94
C LYS A 207 -2.87 -3.67 12.89
N GLY A 208 -1.86 -4.43 12.54
CA GLY A 208 -1.31 -5.51 13.35
C GLY A 208 0.06 -5.92 12.81
N ILE A 209 0.45 -7.14 13.14
CA ILE A 209 1.69 -7.74 12.65
C ILE A 209 1.40 -9.09 11.96
N VAL A 210 2.37 -9.57 11.21
CA VAL A 210 2.43 -10.97 10.82
C VAL A 210 2.76 -11.79 12.06
N SER A 211 1.77 -12.51 12.61
CA SER A 211 1.94 -13.33 13.83
C SER A 211 2.54 -14.70 13.51
N GLY A 212 2.37 -15.20 12.30
CA GLY A 212 2.89 -16.48 11.86
C GLY A 212 2.89 -16.64 10.34
N LEU A 213 3.79 -17.48 9.86
CA LEU A 213 3.91 -17.87 8.45
C LEU A 213 3.70 -19.37 8.30
N ASN A 214 3.26 -19.78 7.11
CA ASN A 214 3.01 -21.19 6.78
C ASN A 214 2.05 -21.90 7.77
N VAL A 215 1.05 -21.18 8.26
CA VAL A 215 0.06 -21.72 9.20
C VAL A 215 -0.91 -22.61 8.42
N SER A 216 -1.02 -23.88 8.83
CA SER A 216 -1.99 -24.80 8.24
C SER A 216 -3.33 -24.64 8.91
N ALA A 217 -4.39 -24.48 8.12
CA ALA A 217 -5.77 -24.50 8.59
C ALA A 217 -6.55 -25.61 7.87
N PRO A 218 -7.49 -26.31 8.55
CA PRO A 218 -8.21 -27.44 7.97
C PRO A 218 -8.99 -27.10 6.69
N SER A 219 -9.43 -25.85 6.54
CA SER A 219 -10.19 -25.33 5.40
C SER A 219 -9.34 -24.69 4.31
N ALA A 220 -8.03 -24.58 4.49
CA ALA A 220 -7.15 -23.91 3.54
C ALA A 220 -6.33 -24.91 2.72
N TYR A 221 -6.34 -24.75 1.40
CA TYR A 221 -5.53 -25.57 0.50
C TYR A 221 -4.04 -25.22 0.57
N TYR A 222 -3.73 -23.94 0.78
CA TYR A 222 -2.36 -23.43 0.93
C TYR A 222 -2.07 -23.00 2.36
N PRO A 223 -0.80 -23.02 2.78
CA PRO A 223 -0.39 -22.41 4.04
C PRO A 223 -0.72 -20.92 4.08
N LEU A 224 -1.20 -20.45 5.22
CA LEU A 224 -1.69 -19.09 5.42
C LEU A 224 -0.67 -18.21 6.15
N ILE A 225 -0.83 -16.91 5.97
CA ILE A 225 -0.24 -15.87 6.82
C ILE A 225 -1.22 -15.61 7.97
N GLN A 226 -0.73 -15.70 9.20
CA GLN A 226 -1.48 -15.32 10.39
C GLN A 226 -1.17 -13.87 10.76
N THR A 227 -2.20 -13.12 11.13
CA THR A 227 -2.07 -11.74 11.63
C THR A 227 -2.96 -11.53 12.86
N ASP A 228 -2.58 -10.60 13.72
CA ASP A 228 -3.41 -10.11 14.85
C ASP A 228 -4.17 -8.82 14.48
N ALA A 229 -4.00 -8.30 13.24
CA ALA A 229 -4.88 -7.26 12.72
C ALA A 229 -6.33 -7.74 12.77
N ALA A 230 -7.25 -6.89 13.22
CA ALA A 230 -8.66 -7.26 13.36
C ALA A 230 -9.27 -7.58 12.00
N ILE A 231 -9.67 -8.85 11.81
CA ILE A 231 -10.38 -9.34 10.63
C ILE A 231 -11.82 -9.64 11.02
N ASN A 232 -12.76 -8.96 10.40
CA ASN A 232 -14.19 -9.10 10.64
C ASN A 232 -14.92 -9.52 9.37
N ALA A 233 -16.16 -10.01 9.52
CA ALA A 233 -17.04 -10.29 8.38
C ALA A 233 -17.15 -9.04 7.49
N GLY A 234 -16.97 -9.22 6.16
CA GLY A 234 -16.90 -8.14 5.18
C GLY A 234 -15.49 -7.73 4.78
N ASN A 235 -14.45 -8.04 5.57
CA ASN A 235 -13.05 -7.86 5.15
C ASN A 235 -12.57 -8.93 4.17
N SER A 236 -13.31 -10.04 4.03
CA SER A 236 -13.01 -11.13 3.09
C SER A 236 -12.78 -10.59 1.68
N GLY A 237 -11.68 -10.98 1.04
CA GLY A 237 -11.24 -10.50 -0.27
C GLY A 237 -10.49 -9.17 -0.26
N GLY A 238 -10.37 -8.53 0.91
CA GLY A 238 -9.56 -7.33 1.09
C GLY A 238 -8.06 -7.62 1.23
N PRO A 239 -7.22 -6.60 1.04
CA PRO A 239 -5.77 -6.73 1.12
C PRO A 239 -5.27 -6.77 2.57
N LEU A 240 -4.23 -7.57 2.79
CA LEU A 240 -3.29 -7.40 3.89
C LEU A 240 -2.02 -6.77 3.32
N LEU A 241 -1.73 -5.54 3.70
CA LEU A 241 -0.65 -4.72 3.12
C LEU A 241 0.53 -4.61 4.08
N ASN A 242 1.74 -4.65 3.52
CA ASN A 242 2.92 -4.23 4.26
C ASN A 242 3.00 -2.69 4.36
N MET A 243 3.97 -2.17 5.13
CA MET A 243 4.14 -0.72 5.33
C MET A 243 4.68 0.03 4.09
N LYS A 244 4.86 -0.67 2.96
CA LYS A 244 5.10 -0.07 1.63
C LYS A 244 3.82 -0.01 0.78
N GLY A 245 2.68 -0.43 1.32
CA GLY A 245 1.39 -0.50 0.62
C GLY A 245 1.31 -1.62 -0.41
N GLN A 246 2.08 -2.69 -0.25
CA GLN A 246 2.11 -3.86 -1.12
C GLN A 246 1.32 -5.01 -0.51
N LEU A 247 0.50 -5.68 -1.37
CA LEU A 247 -0.29 -6.87 -1.06
C LEU A 247 0.60 -8.10 -0.98
#